data_7b77734767b4a026ae8ed2c1f68d8828
#
_entry.id   7b77734767b4a026ae8ed2c1f68d8828
#
_cell.length_a   1.000
_cell.length_b   1.000
_cell.length_c   1.000
_cell.angle_alpha   90.00
_cell.angle_beta   90.00
_cell.angle_gamma   90.00
#
_symmetry.space_group_name_H-M   'P 1'
#
loop_
_entity.id
_entity.type
_entity.pdbx_description
1 polymer ?
#
loop_
_entity_poly.entity_id
_entity_poly.type
_entity_poly.pdbx_seq_one_letter_code
_entity_poly.pdbx_strand_id
1 'polypeptide(L)'
;MYRKTVATIMALLFLLTAVGTVFALDLGNKRKGKYTYRKVYKACNTRGEVDSPVPHISPADKTQAEWADIFDNQKLDEFGCQEEWSALSETEMSDIYAYMYEHGSDSPTPAKCK
;
A
#
# COMPACT_ATOMS: atom_id res chain seq x y z
N MET A 1 24.22 -38.75 -20.50
CA MET A 1 23.11 -37.99 -21.17
C MET A 1 21.89 -37.85 -20.28
N TYR A 2 21.48 -38.89 -19.63
CA TYR A 2 20.30 -38.90 -18.80
C TYR A 2 20.34 -37.92 -17.62
N ARG A 3 21.51 -37.81 -16.95
CA ARG A 3 21.69 -36.97 -15.76
C ARG A 3 21.70 -35.47 -16.06
N LYS A 4 22.18 -35.10 -17.25
CA LYS A 4 22.24 -33.68 -17.65
C LYS A 4 20.86 -33.10 -17.99
N THR A 5 19.99 -33.93 -18.56
CA THR A 5 18.62 -33.51 -18.91
C THR A 5 17.74 -33.32 -17.67
N VAL A 6 17.88 -34.19 -16.68
CA VAL A 6 17.14 -34.09 -15.41
C VAL A 6 17.55 -32.85 -14.62
N ALA A 7 18.85 -32.53 -14.59
CA ALA A 7 19.36 -31.34 -13.91
C ALA A 7 18.86 -30.05 -14.55
N THR A 8 18.75 -30.03 -15.88
CA THR A 8 18.25 -28.87 -16.61
C THR A 8 16.75 -28.62 -16.34
N ILE A 9 15.97 -29.69 -16.28
CA ILE A 9 14.52 -29.60 -15.98
C ILE A 9 14.29 -29.14 -14.54
N MET A 10 15.09 -29.59 -13.59
CA MET A 10 15.00 -29.16 -12.19
C MET A 10 15.35 -27.68 -12.02
N ALA A 11 16.36 -27.19 -12.75
CA ALA A 11 16.74 -25.79 -12.72
C ALA A 11 15.66 -24.87 -13.30
N LEU A 12 14.98 -25.30 -14.35
CA LEU A 12 13.86 -24.58 -14.95
C LEU A 12 12.64 -24.50 -14.02
N LEU A 13 12.33 -25.59 -13.31
CA LEU A 13 11.28 -25.63 -12.34
C LEU A 13 11.54 -24.70 -11.14
N PHE A 14 12.79 -24.60 -10.74
CA PHE A 14 13.18 -23.71 -9.63
C PHE A 14 13.06 -22.22 -10.00
N LEU A 15 13.38 -21.88 -11.25
CA LEU A 15 13.23 -20.52 -11.77
C LEU A 15 11.76 -20.09 -11.86
N LEU A 16 10.85 -21.01 -12.22
CA LEU A 16 9.42 -20.74 -12.29
C LEU A 16 8.80 -20.48 -10.92
N THR A 17 9.27 -21.13 -9.86
CA THR A 17 8.77 -20.87 -8.50
C THR A 17 9.25 -19.55 -7.93
N ALA A 18 10.41 -19.04 -8.36
CA ALA A 18 10.92 -17.75 -7.92
C ALA A 18 10.13 -16.56 -8.51
N VAL A 19 9.55 -16.71 -9.70
CA VAL A 19 8.77 -15.66 -10.37
C VAL A 19 7.38 -15.49 -9.74
N GLY A 20 6.86 -16.50 -9.03
CA GLY A 20 5.54 -16.47 -8.40
C GLY A 20 5.48 -15.76 -7.05
N THR A 21 6.55 -15.05 -6.62
CA THR A 21 6.61 -14.43 -5.30
C THR A 21 6.48 -12.91 -5.31
N VAL A 22 6.14 -12.30 -6.44
CA VAL A 22 5.89 -10.86 -6.54
C VAL A 22 4.39 -10.64 -6.52
N PHE A 23 3.87 -10.03 -5.46
CA PHE A 23 2.44 -9.74 -5.35
C PHE A 23 2.16 -8.40 -4.74
N ALA A 24 0.92 -8.01 -4.99
CA ALA A 24 0.29 -6.86 -4.41
C ALA A 24 0.32 -6.90 -2.88
N LEU A 25 0.29 -5.73 -2.28
CA LEU A 25 0.14 -5.58 -0.84
C LEU A 25 -1.24 -6.09 -0.42
N ASP A 26 -1.31 -6.94 0.59
CA ASP A 26 -2.56 -7.43 1.13
C ASP A 26 -3.29 -6.35 1.94
N LEU A 27 -4.62 -6.46 1.99
CA LEU A 27 -5.42 -5.58 2.84
C LEU A 27 -5.23 -5.97 4.30
N GLY A 28 -4.98 -4.99 5.15
CA GLY A 28 -4.81 -5.15 6.56
C GLY A 28 -6.06 -4.73 7.36
N ASN A 29 -5.85 -4.08 8.50
CA ASN A 29 -6.91 -3.64 9.41
C ASN A 29 -7.27 -2.18 9.13
N LYS A 30 -8.48 -1.93 8.63
CA LYS A 30 -8.94 -0.59 8.25
C LYS A 30 -8.98 0.42 9.41
N ARG A 31 -9.30 -0.03 10.62
CA ARG A 31 -9.35 0.85 11.79
C ARG A 31 -7.97 1.34 12.18
N LYS A 32 -7.01 0.43 12.22
CA LYS A 32 -5.60 0.78 12.44
C LYS A 32 -5.08 1.65 11.31
N GLY A 33 -5.47 1.35 10.08
CA GLY A 33 -5.08 2.10 8.90
C GLY A 33 -5.52 3.56 8.96
N LYS A 34 -6.74 3.82 9.38
CA LYS A 34 -7.25 5.17 9.59
C LYS A 34 -6.39 5.94 10.60
N TYR A 35 -6.08 5.30 11.71
CA TYR A 35 -5.26 5.88 12.76
C TYR A 35 -3.83 6.13 12.27
N THR A 36 -3.22 5.15 11.64
CA THR A 36 -1.84 5.24 11.13
C THR A 36 -1.72 6.31 10.04
N TYR A 37 -2.69 6.40 9.15
CA TYR A 37 -2.74 7.44 8.12
C TYR A 37 -2.73 8.84 8.71
N ARG A 38 -3.52 9.06 9.75
CA ARG A 38 -3.53 10.34 10.47
C ARG A 38 -2.20 10.63 11.15
N LYS A 39 -1.56 9.61 11.71
CA LYS A 39 -0.25 9.76 12.34
C LYS A 39 0.84 10.19 11.35
N VAL A 40 0.79 9.72 10.11
CA VAL A 40 1.71 10.13 9.05
C VAL A 40 1.69 11.66 8.91
N TYR A 41 0.51 12.24 8.74
CA TYR A 41 0.38 13.69 8.55
C TYR A 41 0.65 14.48 9.82
N LYS A 42 0.32 13.93 10.97
CA LYS A 42 0.64 14.57 12.25
C LYS A 42 2.17 14.68 12.44
N ALA A 43 2.90 13.62 12.18
CA ALA A 43 4.36 13.63 12.25
C ALA A 43 4.97 14.56 11.20
N CYS A 44 4.44 14.51 9.99
CA CYS A 44 4.88 15.37 8.88
C CYS A 44 4.65 16.85 9.20
N ASN A 45 3.53 17.20 9.81
CA ASN A 45 3.24 18.54 10.27
C ASN A 45 4.20 18.98 11.38
N THR A 46 4.50 18.10 12.33
CA THR A 46 5.48 18.37 13.39
C THR A 46 6.87 18.64 12.81
N ARG A 47 7.23 17.94 11.73
CA ARG A 47 8.49 18.14 11.02
C ARG A 47 8.51 19.42 10.17
N GLY A 48 7.36 20.02 9.91
CA GLY A 48 7.22 21.29 9.19
C GLY A 48 7.03 21.19 7.68
N GLU A 49 6.88 20.00 7.11
CA GLU A 49 6.67 19.86 5.67
C GLU A 49 5.27 20.27 5.24
N VAL A 50 4.25 20.01 6.07
CA VAL A 50 2.87 20.37 5.78
C VAL A 50 2.33 21.32 6.85
N ASP A 51 1.38 22.17 6.47
CA ASP A 51 0.82 23.21 7.34
C ASP A 51 -0.27 22.70 8.29
N SER A 52 -0.76 21.51 8.06
CA SER A 52 -1.87 20.94 8.86
C SER A 52 -1.56 19.48 9.21
N PRO A 53 -1.96 19.03 10.42
CA PRO A 53 -1.86 17.62 10.79
C PRO A 53 -2.96 16.75 10.18
N VAL A 54 -3.90 17.36 9.46
CA VAL A 54 -5.03 16.65 8.83
C VAL A 54 -4.63 16.22 7.41
N PRO A 55 -4.81 14.94 7.04
CA PRO A 55 -4.53 14.50 5.68
C PRO A 55 -5.38 15.27 4.67
N HIS A 56 -4.75 15.68 3.57
CA HIS A 56 -5.43 16.43 2.50
C HIS A 56 -6.12 15.53 1.48
N ILE A 57 -5.84 14.23 1.49
CA ILE A 57 -6.46 13.24 0.61
C ILE A 57 -7.33 12.31 1.45
N SER A 58 -8.62 12.25 1.10
CA SER A 58 -9.59 11.35 1.73
C SER A 58 -9.72 10.05 0.93
N PRO A 59 -10.09 8.93 1.57
CA PRO A 59 -10.37 7.69 0.84
C PRO A 59 -11.38 7.87 -0.29
N ALA A 60 -12.39 8.73 -0.12
CA ALA A 60 -13.41 8.97 -1.14
C ALA A 60 -12.95 9.86 -2.30
N ASP A 61 -11.73 10.37 -2.25
CA ASP A 61 -11.17 11.15 -3.35
C ASP A 61 -10.75 10.25 -4.53
N LYS A 62 -10.67 8.94 -4.33
CA LYS A 62 -10.27 7.98 -5.36
C LYS A 62 -11.16 6.74 -5.31
N THR A 63 -11.22 6.02 -6.44
CA THR A 63 -11.93 4.75 -6.53
C THR A 63 -11.11 3.61 -5.90
N GLN A 64 -11.76 2.48 -5.65
CA GLN A 64 -11.08 1.29 -5.15
C GLN A 64 -9.97 0.82 -6.11
N ALA A 65 -10.23 0.85 -7.41
CA ALA A 65 -9.23 0.48 -8.41
C ALA A 65 -8.02 1.42 -8.40
N GLU A 66 -8.26 2.72 -8.22
CA GLU A 66 -7.18 3.70 -8.11
C GLU A 66 -6.33 3.48 -6.84
N TRP A 67 -6.98 3.17 -5.73
CA TRP A 67 -6.25 2.84 -4.49
C TRP A 67 -5.40 1.57 -4.64
N ALA A 68 -5.94 0.54 -5.29
CA ALA A 68 -5.18 -0.67 -5.56
C ALA A 68 -3.94 -0.38 -6.39
N ASP A 69 -4.07 0.42 -7.44
CA ASP A 69 -2.93 0.80 -8.28
C ASP A 69 -1.86 1.57 -7.49
N ILE A 70 -2.28 2.50 -6.65
CA ILE A 70 -1.37 3.31 -5.83
C ILE A 70 -0.56 2.44 -4.88
N PHE A 71 -1.22 1.56 -4.13
CA PHE A 71 -0.53 0.75 -3.13
C PHE A 71 0.24 -0.43 -3.74
N ASP A 72 -0.29 -1.05 -4.79
CA ASP A 72 0.39 -2.16 -5.46
C ASP A 72 1.66 -1.71 -6.18
N ASN A 73 1.67 -0.49 -6.70
CA ASN A 73 2.79 0.07 -7.46
C ASN A 73 3.56 1.15 -6.69
N GLN A 74 3.26 1.32 -5.41
CA GLN A 74 3.92 2.28 -4.52
C GLN A 74 3.95 3.71 -5.05
N LYS A 75 2.83 4.16 -5.63
CA LYS A 75 2.68 5.50 -6.21
C LYS A 75 2.23 6.51 -5.16
N LEU A 76 3.09 6.78 -4.17
CA LEU A 76 2.75 7.62 -3.02
C LEU A 76 3.22 9.07 -3.16
N ASP A 77 3.72 9.47 -4.31
CA ASP A 77 4.34 10.79 -4.52
C ASP A 77 3.39 11.96 -4.24
N GLU A 78 2.12 11.83 -4.63
CA GLU A 78 1.14 12.89 -4.45
C GLU A 78 0.76 13.15 -3.00
N PHE A 79 1.07 12.22 -2.10
CA PHE A 79 0.75 12.36 -0.67
C PHE A 79 1.73 13.28 0.06
N GLY A 80 2.91 13.59 -0.52
CA GLY A 80 3.96 14.25 0.24
C GLY A 80 4.44 13.39 1.40
N CYS A 81 5.09 13.97 2.38
CA CYS A 81 5.46 13.29 3.61
C CYS A 81 6.24 11.98 3.40
N GLN A 82 7.12 11.96 2.41
CA GLN A 82 7.82 10.75 1.99
C GLN A 82 8.67 10.13 3.09
N GLU A 83 9.21 10.97 3.98
CA GLU A 83 9.98 10.49 5.12
C GLU A 83 9.11 9.65 6.06
N GLU A 84 7.91 10.14 6.36
CA GLU A 84 6.95 9.44 7.21
C GLU A 84 6.43 8.17 6.55
N TRP A 85 6.12 8.21 5.25
CA TRP A 85 5.70 7.03 4.51
C TRP A 85 6.78 5.95 4.49
N SER A 86 8.04 6.35 4.30
CA SER A 86 9.18 5.42 4.25
C SER A 86 9.45 4.74 5.60
N ALA A 87 9.04 5.35 6.68
CA ALA A 87 9.22 4.81 8.02
C ALA A 87 8.16 3.77 8.41
N LEU A 88 7.09 3.61 7.61
CA LEU A 88 6.03 2.67 7.91
C LEU A 88 6.47 1.22 7.66
N SER A 89 6.01 0.32 8.52
CA SER A 89 6.18 -1.12 8.31
C SER A 89 5.25 -1.60 7.20
N GLU A 90 5.51 -2.79 6.69
CA GLU A 90 4.66 -3.42 5.68
C GLU A 90 3.23 -3.62 6.23
N THR A 91 3.10 -4.00 7.49
CA THR A 91 1.80 -4.15 8.17
C THR A 91 1.06 -2.82 8.25
N GLU A 92 1.75 -1.75 8.59
CA GLU A 92 1.15 -0.41 8.64
C GLU A 92 0.69 0.06 7.26
N MET A 93 1.46 -0.21 6.22
CA MET A 93 1.07 0.06 4.83
C MET A 93 -0.17 -0.72 4.43
N SER A 94 -0.24 -2.00 4.78
CA SER A 94 -1.41 -2.84 4.51
C SER A 94 -2.66 -2.34 5.22
N ASP A 95 -2.52 -1.87 6.45
CA ASP A 95 -3.61 -1.31 7.22
C ASP A 95 -4.16 -0.02 6.58
N ILE A 96 -3.27 0.87 6.14
CA ILE A 96 -3.68 2.10 5.44
C ILE A 96 -4.36 1.76 4.12
N TYR A 97 -3.84 0.81 3.38
CA TYR A 97 -4.44 0.36 2.13
C TYR A 97 -5.88 -0.13 2.38
N ALA A 98 -6.08 -0.96 3.41
CA ALA A 98 -7.42 -1.44 3.77
C ALA A 98 -8.39 -0.29 4.04
N TYR A 99 -7.95 0.72 4.77
CA TYR A 99 -8.75 1.90 5.07
C TYR A 99 -9.14 2.66 3.80
N MET A 100 -8.17 2.94 2.94
CA MET A 100 -8.40 3.68 1.70
C MET A 100 -9.32 2.91 0.75
N TYR A 101 -9.05 1.63 0.56
CA TYR A 101 -9.80 0.77 -0.35
C TYR A 101 -11.26 0.61 0.10
N GLU A 102 -11.48 0.32 1.38
CA GLU A 102 -12.83 0.09 1.89
C GLU A 102 -13.70 1.34 1.91
N HIS A 103 -13.10 2.52 1.89
CA HIS A 103 -13.81 3.79 1.91
C HIS A 103 -13.64 4.59 0.63
N GLY A 104 -13.19 3.95 -0.44
CA GLY A 104 -13.10 4.56 -1.77
C GLY A 104 -14.45 5.05 -2.27
N SER A 105 -14.44 5.96 -3.25
CA SER A 105 -15.65 6.63 -3.74
C SER A 105 -16.71 5.67 -4.28
N ASP A 106 -16.31 4.53 -4.81
CA ASP A 106 -17.19 3.51 -5.39
C ASP A 106 -17.40 2.30 -4.47
N SER A 107 -16.95 2.36 -3.22
CA SER A 107 -17.19 1.29 -2.25
C SER A 107 -18.62 1.36 -1.69
N PRO A 108 -19.11 0.27 -1.05
CA PRO A 108 -20.40 0.30 -0.35
C PRO A 108 -20.46 1.29 0.82
N THR A 109 -19.28 1.66 1.37
CA THR A 109 -19.16 2.55 2.53
C THR A 109 -18.12 3.63 2.29
N PRO A 110 -18.33 4.54 1.31
CA PRO A 110 -17.35 5.59 1.04
C PRO A 110 -17.22 6.56 2.20
N ALA A 111 -16.04 7.17 2.33
CA ALA A 111 -15.81 8.17 3.36
C ALA A 111 -16.68 9.40 3.10
N LYS A 112 -17.40 9.88 4.13
CA LYS A 112 -18.34 11.01 4.02
C LYS A 112 -17.71 12.34 4.41
N CYS A 113 -16.72 12.30 5.27
CA CYS A 113 -16.04 13.50 5.77
C CYS A 113 -14.53 13.35 5.57
N LYS A 114 -13.89 14.47 5.25
CA LYS A 114 -12.43 14.53 5.15
C LYS A 114 -11.79 14.65 6.52
#